data_0a8a6cc9e9e759a393f793ede651e0d5
#
_entry.id   0a8a6cc9e9e759a393f793ede651e0d5
#
_cell.length_a   1.000
_cell.length_b   1.000
_cell.length_c   1.000
_cell.angle_alpha   90.00
_cell.angle_beta   90.00
_cell.angle_gamma   90.00
#
_symmetry.space_group_name_H-M   'P 1'
#
loop_
_entity.id
_entity.type
_entity.pdbx_description
1 polymer ?
#
loop_
_entity_poly.entity_id
_entity_poly.type
_entity_poly.pdbx_seq_one_letter_code
_entity_poly.pdbx_strand_id
1 'polypeptide(L)'
;PILPEKRRGETRQIFDAVGLAFDDARLREAAYLSDISSFDYRRFGLSPNDASLLDPAQRVFLETALRALDDAGYGGSALENADVGVFVGASPVRLFQTAVTRAFPDLAEQTYLLNVPSNALARLSYMKNWHGPAASVDTACSSVLAALHQACRSLHEGECAVALVGGAHVIDLPVKADAAFAIESVSGRTRTFDAGAEGVGAGEGAAVFLLKPLDAALRDHDAIHAVIPGSAVNQDGKSSSMAAPNPEAQAEVIDRAARNAGVSL
;
A
#
# COMPACT_ATOMS: atom_id res chain seq x y z
N PRO A 1 20.15 5.30 1.64
CA PRO A 1 19.96 5.89 2.97
C PRO A 1 20.07 4.81 4.05
N ILE A 2 20.62 5.21 5.20
CA ILE A 2 20.77 4.37 6.37
C ILE A 2 19.42 4.41 7.14
N LEU A 3 19.09 3.36 7.87
CA LEU A 3 17.89 3.30 8.71
C LEU A 3 17.84 4.52 9.66
N PRO A 4 16.73 5.29 9.67
CA PRO A 4 16.58 6.45 10.54
C PRO A 4 16.76 6.11 12.02
N GLU A 5 17.39 7.00 12.80
CA GLU A 5 17.68 6.76 14.22
C GLU A 5 16.42 6.44 15.04
N LYS A 6 15.32 7.15 14.78
CA LYS A 6 14.04 6.91 15.47
C LYS A 6 13.52 5.49 15.26
N ARG A 7 13.86 4.85 14.14
CA ARG A 7 13.43 3.49 13.80
C ARG A 7 14.31 2.38 14.35
N ARG A 8 15.55 2.70 14.76
CA ARG A 8 16.50 1.69 15.25
C ARG A 8 16.03 0.91 16.46
N GLY A 9 15.36 1.59 17.40
CA GLY A 9 14.81 0.97 18.61
C GLY A 9 13.77 -0.11 18.29
N GLU A 10 12.80 0.23 17.45
CA GLU A 10 11.74 -0.71 17.03
C GLU A 10 12.29 -1.86 16.19
N THR A 11 13.17 -1.55 15.24
CA THR A 11 13.82 -2.57 14.42
C THR A 11 14.60 -3.55 15.30
N ARG A 12 15.31 -3.08 16.34
CA ARG A 12 15.99 -3.95 17.30
C ARG A 12 15.03 -4.87 18.01
N GLN A 13 13.88 -4.38 18.48
CA GLN A 13 12.85 -5.22 19.12
C GLN A 13 12.33 -6.31 18.17
N ILE A 14 12.12 -6.00 16.91
CA ILE A 14 11.72 -6.99 15.90
C ILE A 14 12.82 -8.04 15.70
N PHE A 15 14.08 -7.62 15.57
CA PHE A 15 15.22 -8.54 15.45
C PHE A 15 15.30 -9.50 16.64
N ASP A 16 15.22 -8.97 17.86
CA ASP A 16 15.23 -9.76 19.08
C ASP A 16 14.06 -10.76 19.11
N ALA A 17 12.84 -10.31 18.74
CA ALA A 17 11.66 -11.16 18.71
C ALA A 17 11.76 -12.32 17.69
N VAL A 18 12.42 -12.11 16.56
CA VAL A 18 12.62 -13.16 15.56
C VAL A 18 13.92 -13.97 15.76
N GLY A 19 14.68 -13.67 16.84
CA GLY A 19 15.91 -14.39 17.21
C GLY A 19 17.12 -14.02 16.36
N LEU A 20 17.15 -12.81 15.79
CA LEU A 20 18.28 -12.29 15.03
C LEU A 20 19.06 -11.25 15.84
N ALA A 21 20.39 -11.31 15.77
CA ALA A 21 21.23 -10.27 16.34
C ALA A 21 21.11 -8.98 15.50
N PHE A 22 20.84 -7.86 16.18
CA PHE A 22 20.86 -6.55 15.54
C PHE A 22 22.30 -6.11 15.28
N ASP A 23 22.63 -5.97 14.01
CA ASP A 23 23.95 -5.52 13.56
C ASP A 23 23.78 -4.50 12.42
N ASP A 24 24.30 -3.31 12.61
CA ASP A 24 24.24 -2.23 11.62
C ASP A 24 24.90 -2.60 10.28
N ALA A 25 25.94 -3.43 10.29
CA ALA A 25 26.60 -3.89 9.07
C ALA A 25 25.70 -4.78 8.20
N ARG A 26 24.69 -5.39 8.81
CA ARG A 26 23.69 -6.24 8.14
C ARG A 26 22.47 -5.49 7.64
N LEU A 27 22.31 -4.21 8.01
CA LEU A 27 21.18 -3.42 7.53
C LEU A 27 21.34 -3.12 6.05
N ARG A 28 20.25 -3.29 5.29
CA ARG A 28 20.21 -2.95 3.87
C ARG A 28 20.06 -1.45 3.66
N GLU A 29 20.63 -0.94 2.58
CA GLU A 29 20.27 0.37 2.08
C GLU A 29 18.86 0.33 1.47
N ALA A 30 18.02 1.29 1.84
CA ALA A 30 16.66 1.44 1.32
C ALA A 30 16.17 2.87 1.48
N ALA A 31 15.09 3.23 0.82
CA ALA A 31 14.36 4.47 1.10
C ALA A 31 13.40 4.20 2.27
N TYR A 32 13.74 4.68 3.45
CA TYR A 32 12.96 4.49 4.67
C TYR A 32 12.07 5.68 4.99
N LEU A 33 10.86 5.42 5.48
CA LEU A 33 10.08 6.41 6.19
C LEU A 33 10.76 6.79 7.51
N SER A 34 10.71 8.06 7.86
CA SER A 34 11.35 8.56 9.10
C SER A 34 10.66 8.06 10.37
N ASP A 35 9.38 7.78 10.27
CA ASP A 35 8.51 7.35 11.38
C ASP A 35 7.42 6.42 10.88
N ILE A 36 7.25 5.29 11.54
CA ILE A 36 6.18 4.31 11.31
C ILE A 36 5.47 3.95 12.60
N SER A 37 5.94 4.48 13.72
CA SER A 37 5.44 4.18 15.07
C SER A 37 4.40 5.18 15.55
N SER A 38 4.53 6.44 15.15
CA SER A 38 3.55 7.47 15.52
C SER A 38 2.23 7.20 14.81
N PHE A 39 1.16 7.07 15.60
CA PHE A 39 -0.17 6.77 15.08
C PHE A 39 -1.23 7.36 16.00
N ASP A 40 -2.13 8.19 15.45
CA ASP A 40 -3.24 8.75 16.20
C ASP A 40 -4.38 7.73 16.36
N TYR A 41 -4.15 6.74 17.22
CA TYR A 41 -5.08 5.65 17.48
C TYR A 41 -6.47 6.11 17.93
N ARG A 42 -6.56 7.26 18.60
CA ARG A 42 -7.84 7.81 19.10
C ARG A 42 -8.75 8.22 17.95
N ARG A 43 -8.16 8.77 16.88
CA ARG A 43 -8.90 9.14 15.65
C ARG A 43 -9.56 7.92 15.00
N PHE A 44 -8.99 6.72 15.19
CA PHE A 44 -9.49 5.46 14.65
C PHE A 44 -10.30 4.64 15.67
N GLY A 45 -10.63 5.20 16.83
CA GLY A 45 -11.38 4.51 17.87
C GLY A 45 -10.69 3.30 18.47
N LEU A 46 -9.34 3.26 18.41
CA LEU A 46 -8.54 2.16 18.92
C LEU A 46 -8.10 2.41 20.35
N SER A 47 -7.91 1.31 21.12
CA SER A 47 -7.17 1.37 22.36
C SER A 47 -5.66 1.50 22.08
N PRO A 48 -4.84 2.01 23.03
CA PRO A 48 -3.40 2.00 22.90
C PRO A 48 -2.82 0.61 22.63
N ASN A 49 -3.39 -0.43 23.27
CA ASN A 49 -2.97 -1.81 23.07
C ASN A 49 -3.25 -2.30 21.66
N ASP A 50 -4.48 -2.12 21.14
CA ASP A 50 -4.82 -2.51 19.77
C ASP A 50 -3.96 -1.78 18.75
N ALA A 51 -3.70 -0.50 18.97
CA ALA A 51 -2.84 0.30 18.11
C ALA A 51 -1.40 -0.21 18.08
N SER A 52 -0.87 -0.69 19.21
CA SER A 52 0.48 -1.26 19.29
C SER A 52 0.60 -2.59 18.54
N LEU A 53 -0.49 -3.36 18.47
CA LEU A 53 -0.59 -4.63 17.77
C LEU A 53 -0.92 -4.49 16.28
N LEU A 54 -1.28 -3.29 15.82
CA LEU A 54 -1.60 -3.04 14.42
C LEU A 54 -0.32 -2.92 13.60
N ASP A 55 -0.28 -3.62 12.46
CA ASP A 55 0.84 -3.61 11.52
C ASP A 55 1.22 -2.18 11.12
N PRO A 56 2.51 -1.81 11.14
CA PRO A 56 2.96 -0.48 10.74
C PRO A 56 2.49 -0.04 9.37
N ALA A 57 2.44 -0.93 8.39
CA ALA A 57 1.95 -0.59 7.05
C ALA A 57 0.46 -0.21 7.08
N GLN A 58 -0.35 -0.90 7.90
CA GLN A 58 -1.77 -0.52 8.07
C GLN A 58 -1.92 0.84 8.76
N ARG A 59 -1.11 1.14 9.78
CA ARG A 59 -1.12 2.45 10.46
C ARG A 59 -0.79 3.58 9.48
N VAL A 60 0.29 3.42 8.72
CA VAL A 60 0.71 4.40 7.70
C VAL A 60 -0.35 4.56 6.61
N PHE A 61 -0.95 3.47 6.15
CA PHE A 61 -2.05 3.53 5.17
C PHE A 61 -3.25 4.31 5.71
N LEU A 62 -3.72 4.01 6.91
CA LEU A 62 -4.88 4.65 7.53
C LEU A 62 -4.69 6.16 7.69
N GLU A 63 -3.53 6.61 8.17
CA GLU A 63 -3.22 8.04 8.28
C GLU A 63 -3.12 8.72 6.91
N THR A 64 -2.52 8.03 5.92
CA THR A 64 -2.42 8.56 4.56
C THR A 64 -3.80 8.68 3.92
N ALA A 65 -4.71 7.74 4.20
CA ALA A 65 -6.09 7.79 3.73
C ALA A 65 -6.84 9.02 4.28
N LEU A 66 -6.68 9.34 5.56
CA LEU A 66 -7.28 10.54 6.14
C LEU A 66 -6.68 11.82 5.55
N ARG A 67 -5.36 11.85 5.31
CA ARG A 67 -4.71 12.99 4.64
C ARG A 67 -5.21 13.17 3.20
N ALA A 68 -5.46 12.08 2.47
CA ALA A 68 -6.02 12.16 1.12
C ALA A 68 -7.45 12.73 1.13
N LEU A 69 -8.25 12.39 2.13
CA LEU A 69 -9.58 12.99 2.33
C LEU A 69 -9.48 14.49 2.67
N ASP A 70 -8.55 14.87 3.55
CA ASP A 70 -8.32 16.26 3.92
C ASP A 70 -7.84 17.09 2.70
N ASP A 71 -6.91 16.55 1.88
CA ASP A 71 -6.39 17.17 0.66
C ASP A 71 -7.49 17.39 -0.40
N ALA A 72 -8.39 16.42 -0.53
CA ALA A 72 -9.53 16.50 -1.44
C ALA A 72 -10.68 17.41 -0.93
N GLY A 73 -10.56 18.00 0.27
CA GLY A 73 -11.61 18.80 0.87
C GLY A 73 -12.75 18.00 1.53
N TYR A 74 -12.59 16.68 1.62
CA TYR A 74 -13.58 15.75 2.21
C TYR A 74 -13.19 15.29 3.62
N GLY A 75 -12.39 16.05 4.32
CA GLY A 75 -12.07 15.80 5.74
C GLY A 75 -13.29 15.91 6.66
N GLY A 76 -13.10 15.57 7.94
CA GLY A 76 -14.17 15.61 8.92
C GLY A 76 -15.34 14.70 8.58
N SER A 77 -16.57 15.23 8.54
CA SER A 77 -17.81 14.46 8.30
C SER A 77 -18.35 14.55 6.86
N ALA A 78 -17.61 15.15 5.93
CA ALA A 78 -18.11 15.48 4.59
C ALA A 78 -18.62 14.27 3.77
N LEU A 79 -18.04 13.07 3.98
CA LEU A 79 -18.46 11.83 3.34
C LEU A 79 -19.06 10.82 4.32
N GLU A 80 -19.48 11.23 5.51
CA GLU A 80 -20.17 10.31 6.43
C GLU A 80 -21.49 9.80 5.83
N ASN A 81 -21.76 8.51 6.00
CA ASN A 81 -22.93 7.81 5.46
C ASN A 81 -23.00 7.78 3.92
N ALA A 82 -21.89 8.00 3.21
CA ALA A 82 -21.87 8.04 1.75
C ALA A 82 -21.53 6.65 1.15
N ASP A 83 -21.84 6.48 -0.14
CA ASP A 83 -21.43 5.32 -0.93
C ASP A 83 -19.99 5.50 -1.40
N VAL A 84 -19.05 5.27 -0.48
CA VAL A 84 -17.61 5.31 -0.78
C VAL A 84 -17.06 3.90 -0.88
N GLY A 85 -16.49 3.57 -2.02
CA GLY A 85 -15.73 2.35 -2.22
C GLY A 85 -14.33 2.44 -1.61
N VAL A 86 -13.78 1.34 -1.06
CA VAL A 86 -12.43 1.28 -0.50
C VAL A 86 -11.66 0.13 -1.14
N PHE A 87 -10.60 0.44 -1.88
CA PHE A 87 -9.79 -0.54 -2.61
C PHE A 87 -8.33 -0.43 -2.18
N VAL A 88 -7.80 -1.48 -1.55
CA VAL A 88 -6.45 -1.44 -0.98
C VAL A 88 -5.55 -2.50 -1.60
N GLY A 89 -4.45 -2.05 -2.18
CA GLY A 89 -3.34 -2.93 -2.52
C GLY A 89 -2.62 -3.36 -1.25
N ALA A 90 -2.81 -4.60 -0.85
CA ALA A 90 -2.22 -5.14 0.38
C ALA A 90 -1.75 -6.57 0.15
N SER A 91 -0.53 -6.85 0.57
CA SER A 91 0.00 -8.21 0.60
C SER A 91 0.02 -8.74 2.04
N PRO A 92 -0.27 -10.01 2.27
CA PRO A 92 -0.28 -10.60 3.60
C PRO A 92 1.14 -10.88 4.12
N VAL A 93 2.00 -9.86 4.14
CA VAL A 93 3.31 -9.97 4.80
C VAL A 93 3.08 -10.03 6.31
N ARG A 94 3.46 -11.15 6.94
CA ARG A 94 3.14 -11.44 8.34
C ARG A 94 4.34 -11.33 9.28
N LEU A 95 5.39 -10.61 8.90
CA LEU A 95 6.62 -10.58 9.68
C LEU A 95 6.41 -9.85 11.02
N PHE A 96 5.74 -8.69 10.99
CA PHE A 96 5.34 -7.96 12.19
C PHE A 96 4.50 -8.84 13.12
N GLN A 97 3.46 -9.49 12.60
CA GLN A 97 2.61 -10.41 13.36
C GLN A 97 3.42 -11.55 13.96
N THR A 98 4.37 -12.13 13.22
CA THR A 98 5.25 -13.18 13.70
C THR A 98 6.13 -12.69 14.85
N ALA A 99 6.69 -11.49 14.74
CA ALA A 99 7.51 -10.89 15.80
C ALA A 99 6.71 -10.66 17.09
N VAL A 100 5.52 -10.05 16.97
CA VAL A 100 4.62 -9.82 18.11
C VAL A 100 4.20 -11.14 18.76
N THR A 101 3.79 -12.14 17.98
CA THR A 101 3.36 -13.44 18.50
C THR A 101 4.49 -14.18 19.21
N ARG A 102 5.73 -14.05 18.75
CA ARG A 102 6.89 -14.64 19.42
C ARG A 102 7.21 -13.93 20.73
N ALA A 103 7.14 -12.59 20.73
CA ALA A 103 7.41 -11.80 21.95
C ALA A 103 6.28 -11.92 22.98
N PHE A 104 5.04 -12.03 22.52
CA PHE A 104 3.83 -12.03 23.35
C PHE A 104 2.85 -13.10 22.85
N PRO A 105 3.07 -14.39 23.18
CA PRO A 105 2.25 -15.50 22.68
C PRO A 105 0.75 -15.37 23.03
N ASP A 106 0.44 -14.80 24.19
CA ASP A 106 -0.94 -14.61 24.66
C ASP A 106 -1.73 -13.60 23.81
N LEU A 107 -1.04 -12.78 23.01
CA LEU A 107 -1.63 -11.78 22.10
C LEU A 107 -1.74 -12.27 20.65
N ALA A 108 -1.40 -13.52 20.38
CA ALA A 108 -1.33 -14.07 19.02
C ALA A 108 -2.65 -13.96 18.26
N GLU A 109 -3.75 -14.38 18.89
CA GLU A 109 -5.09 -14.32 18.27
C GLU A 109 -5.54 -12.89 18.00
N GLN A 110 -5.37 -12.00 19.00
CA GLN A 110 -5.71 -10.58 18.87
C GLN A 110 -4.88 -9.92 17.76
N THR A 111 -3.57 -10.19 17.72
CA THR A 111 -2.67 -9.67 16.67
C THR A 111 -3.10 -10.15 15.30
N TYR A 112 -3.45 -11.44 15.16
CA TYR A 112 -3.94 -11.99 13.92
C TYR A 112 -5.23 -11.30 13.44
N LEU A 113 -6.23 -11.19 14.32
CA LEU A 113 -7.53 -10.60 13.99
C LEU A 113 -7.40 -9.12 13.61
N LEU A 114 -6.56 -8.35 14.30
CA LEU A 114 -6.34 -6.94 14.00
C LEU A 114 -5.71 -6.71 12.62
N ASN A 115 -4.91 -7.67 12.15
CA ASN A 115 -4.07 -7.51 10.95
C ASN A 115 -4.55 -8.30 9.72
N VAL A 116 -5.76 -8.85 9.74
CA VAL A 116 -6.38 -9.38 8.52
C VAL A 116 -6.49 -8.25 7.49
N PRO A 117 -6.05 -8.43 6.22
CA PRO A 117 -6.03 -7.35 5.24
C PRO A 117 -7.36 -6.61 5.05
N SER A 118 -8.48 -7.32 5.17
CA SER A 118 -9.83 -6.72 5.12
C SER A 118 -10.12 -5.74 6.27
N ASN A 119 -9.41 -5.82 7.39
CA ASN A 119 -9.67 -4.97 8.55
C ASN A 119 -9.24 -3.51 8.35
N ALA A 120 -8.20 -3.26 7.56
CA ALA A 120 -7.82 -1.88 7.21
C ALA A 120 -8.93 -1.17 6.43
N LEU A 121 -9.56 -1.89 5.47
CA LEU A 121 -10.70 -1.41 4.69
C LEU A 121 -11.92 -1.18 5.60
N ALA A 122 -12.28 -2.23 6.35
CA ALA A 122 -13.45 -2.22 7.23
C ALA A 122 -13.35 -1.12 8.29
N ARG A 123 -12.15 -0.80 8.77
CA ARG A 123 -11.93 0.25 9.77
C ARG A 123 -12.28 1.64 9.23
N LEU A 124 -11.86 1.96 8.00
CA LEU A 124 -12.25 3.22 7.35
C LEU A 124 -13.75 3.28 7.09
N SER A 125 -14.31 2.21 6.51
CA SER A 125 -15.74 2.12 6.23
C SER A 125 -16.57 2.22 7.51
N TYR A 126 -16.17 1.53 8.58
CA TYR A 126 -16.85 1.60 9.88
C TYR A 126 -16.78 3.00 10.51
N MET A 127 -15.57 3.61 10.50
CA MET A 127 -15.36 4.94 11.11
C MET A 127 -16.20 6.03 10.43
N LYS A 128 -16.38 5.92 9.11
CA LYS A 128 -17.11 6.89 8.29
C LYS A 128 -18.53 6.49 7.94
N ASN A 129 -18.96 5.29 8.36
CA ASN A 129 -20.22 4.67 7.96
C ASN A 129 -20.38 4.63 6.42
N TRP A 130 -19.33 4.19 5.72
CA TRP A 130 -19.36 4.01 4.26
C TRP A 130 -19.99 2.67 3.87
N HIS A 131 -20.77 2.68 2.81
CA HIS A 131 -21.56 1.54 2.34
C HIS A 131 -21.13 1.01 0.96
N GLY A 132 -20.19 1.67 0.29
CA GLY A 132 -19.66 1.21 -0.99
C GLY A 132 -18.83 -0.08 -0.91
N PRO A 133 -18.48 -0.69 -2.05
CA PRO A 133 -17.70 -1.92 -2.10
C PRO A 133 -16.33 -1.74 -1.44
N ALA A 134 -15.86 -2.79 -0.74
CA ALA A 134 -14.54 -2.80 -0.11
C ALA A 134 -13.76 -4.04 -0.52
N ALA A 135 -12.58 -3.87 -1.11
CA ALA A 135 -11.77 -4.96 -1.62
C ALA A 135 -10.27 -4.80 -1.28
N SER A 136 -9.67 -5.89 -0.83
CA SER A 136 -8.22 -6.03 -0.72
C SER A 136 -7.68 -6.75 -1.95
N VAL A 137 -6.71 -6.16 -2.62
CA VAL A 137 -6.15 -6.66 -3.88
C VAL A 137 -4.69 -7.04 -3.65
N ASP A 138 -4.35 -8.29 -3.94
CA ASP A 138 -2.96 -8.76 -3.92
C ASP A 138 -2.57 -9.27 -5.31
N THR A 139 -1.77 -8.50 -5.99
CA THR A 139 -1.09 -8.83 -7.24
C THR A 139 0.41 -8.48 -7.15
N ALA A 140 0.99 -8.68 -5.96
CA ALA A 140 2.36 -8.32 -5.61
C ALA A 140 2.65 -6.82 -5.87
N CYS A 141 3.71 -6.50 -6.61
CA CYS A 141 4.13 -5.12 -6.87
C CYS A 141 3.06 -4.26 -7.57
N SER A 142 2.13 -4.88 -8.31
CA SER A 142 1.05 -4.20 -9.04
C SER A 142 -0.24 -4.00 -8.25
N SER A 143 -0.30 -4.41 -6.98
CA SER A 143 -1.53 -4.46 -6.17
C SER A 143 -2.30 -3.13 -6.16
N VAL A 144 -1.61 -2.00 -5.94
CA VAL A 144 -2.26 -0.67 -5.90
C VAL A 144 -2.81 -0.27 -7.28
N LEU A 145 -2.09 -0.57 -8.37
CA LEU A 145 -2.57 -0.26 -9.72
C LEU A 145 -3.74 -1.16 -10.15
N ALA A 146 -3.73 -2.42 -9.74
CA ALA A 146 -4.86 -3.33 -9.94
C ALA A 146 -6.08 -2.88 -9.12
N ALA A 147 -5.89 -2.45 -7.87
CA ALA A 147 -6.93 -1.85 -7.03
C ALA A 147 -7.50 -0.56 -7.66
N LEU A 148 -6.63 0.29 -8.24
CA LEU A 148 -7.03 1.50 -8.95
C LEU A 148 -7.93 1.17 -10.15
N HIS A 149 -7.57 0.15 -10.93
CA HIS A 149 -8.40 -0.30 -12.05
C HIS A 149 -9.77 -0.79 -11.58
N GLN A 150 -9.84 -1.58 -10.51
CA GLN A 150 -11.12 -2.03 -9.94
C GLN A 150 -11.97 -0.85 -9.46
N ALA A 151 -11.38 0.12 -8.77
CA ALA A 151 -12.07 1.32 -8.31
C ALA A 151 -12.64 2.15 -9.48
N CYS A 152 -11.86 2.34 -10.56
CA CYS A 152 -12.36 3.02 -11.76
C CYS A 152 -13.56 2.29 -12.38
N ARG A 153 -13.54 0.96 -12.37
CA ARG A 153 -14.68 0.16 -12.85
C ARG A 153 -15.90 0.30 -11.95
N SER A 154 -15.75 0.17 -10.63
CA SER A 154 -16.83 0.36 -9.67
C SER A 154 -17.50 1.75 -9.79
N LEU A 155 -16.70 2.80 -9.97
CA LEU A 155 -17.22 4.15 -10.22
C LEU A 155 -17.99 4.23 -11.55
N HIS A 156 -17.46 3.62 -12.60
CA HIS A 156 -18.11 3.61 -13.93
C HIS A 156 -19.42 2.83 -13.94
N GLU A 157 -19.48 1.74 -13.20
CA GLU A 157 -20.67 0.87 -13.06
C GLU A 157 -21.67 1.41 -12.03
N GLY A 158 -21.32 2.50 -11.31
CA GLY A 158 -22.20 3.14 -10.33
C GLY A 158 -22.36 2.37 -9.02
N GLU A 159 -21.43 1.46 -8.70
CA GLU A 159 -21.42 0.73 -7.42
C GLU A 159 -21.05 1.61 -6.23
N CYS A 160 -20.36 2.73 -6.48
CA CYS A 160 -20.04 3.77 -5.52
C CYS A 160 -19.95 5.13 -6.20
N ALA A 161 -20.18 6.20 -5.43
CA ALA A 161 -20.08 7.59 -5.91
C ALA A 161 -18.66 8.15 -5.83
N VAL A 162 -17.88 7.67 -4.89
CA VAL A 162 -16.49 8.04 -4.61
C VAL A 162 -15.70 6.77 -4.30
N ALA A 163 -14.45 6.68 -4.66
CA ALA A 163 -13.59 5.56 -4.30
C ALA A 163 -12.27 6.02 -3.69
N LEU A 164 -11.92 5.44 -2.56
CA LEU A 164 -10.61 5.61 -1.92
C LEU A 164 -9.75 4.40 -2.30
N VAL A 165 -8.59 4.68 -2.89
CA VAL A 165 -7.67 3.65 -3.41
C VAL A 165 -6.27 3.91 -2.92
N GLY A 166 -5.58 2.89 -2.46
CA GLY A 166 -4.18 3.07 -2.08
C GLY A 166 -3.52 1.83 -1.51
N GLY A 167 -2.38 2.05 -0.89
CA GLY A 167 -1.63 1.03 -0.18
C GLY A 167 -0.41 1.62 0.52
N ALA A 168 0.20 0.81 1.34
CA ALA A 168 1.44 1.15 2.03
C ALA A 168 2.39 -0.06 2.05
N HIS A 169 3.66 0.23 2.03
CA HIS A 169 4.72 -0.75 2.22
C HIS A 169 5.70 -0.27 3.28
N VAL A 170 5.99 -1.12 4.25
CA VAL A 170 6.96 -0.91 5.32
C VAL A 170 7.90 -2.11 5.37
N ILE A 171 9.17 -1.88 5.62
CA ILE A 171 10.21 -2.91 5.75
C ILE A 171 10.40 -3.21 7.23
N ASP A 172 9.70 -4.22 7.74
CA ASP A 172 9.79 -4.61 9.16
C ASP A 172 11.17 -5.15 9.53
N LEU A 173 11.82 -5.88 8.62
CA LEU A 173 13.15 -6.47 8.84
C LEU A 173 14.13 -6.02 7.75
N PRO A 174 14.82 -4.89 7.95
CA PRO A 174 15.70 -4.30 6.95
C PRO A 174 17.09 -4.96 6.91
N VAL A 175 17.14 -6.28 6.67
CA VAL A 175 18.40 -7.02 6.51
C VAL A 175 18.83 -7.12 5.05
N LYS A 176 20.14 -7.14 4.83
CA LYS A 176 20.73 -7.58 3.57
C LYS A 176 20.44 -9.05 3.39
N ALA A 177 19.88 -9.45 2.27
CA ALA A 177 19.80 -10.85 1.89
C ALA A 177 21.21 -11.34 1.53
N ASP A 178 21.55 -12.56 1.99
CA ASP A 178 22.83 -13.19 1.61
C ASP A 178 22.89 -13.55 0.11
N ALA A 179 21.71 -13.72 -0.51
CA ALA A 179 21.54 -13.79 -1.95
C ALA A 179 20.49 -12.76 -2.35
N ALA A 180 20.82 -11.83 -3.23
CA ALA A 180 19.84 -10.93 -3.81
C ALA A 180 18.82 -11.79 -4.57
N PHE A 181 17.54 -11.59 -4.32
CA PHE A 181 16.53 -12.05 -5.26
C PHE A 181 16.88 -11.45 -6.63
N ALA A 182 16.68 -12.23 -7.70
CA ALA A 182 17.14 -11.89 -9.06
C ALA A 182 16.74 -10.50 -9.59
N ILE A 183 15.86 -9.78 -8.87
CA ILE A 183 15.39 -8.43 -9.21
C ILE A 183 16.01 -7.32 -8.35
N GLU A 184 16.68 -7.65 -7.24
CA GLU A 184 17.20 -6.64 -6.31
C GLU A 184 18.58 -6.13 -6.76
N SER A 185 18.79 -4.82 -6.63
CA SER A 185 20.07 -4.17 -6.87
C SER A 185 21.08 -4.50 -5.77
N VAL A 186 22.29 -4.88 -6.16
CA VAL A 186 23.39 -5.13 -5.23
C VAL A 186 23.78 -3.86 -4.46
N SER A 187 23.70 -2.69 -5.11
CA SER A 187 23.96 -1.38 -4.47
C SER A 187 22.79 -0.84 -3.66
N GLY A 188 21.63 -1.52 -3.65
CA GLY A 188 20.40 -1.04 -3.00
C GLY A 188 19.77 0.17 -3.68
N ARG A 189 20.15 0.51 -4.90
CA ARG A 189 19.70 1.71 -5.63
C ARG A 189 19.03 1.35 -6.94
N THR A 190 17.87 1.96 -7.20
CA THR A 190 17.24 1.92 -8.51
C THR A 190 17.88 2.98 -9.41
N ARG A 191 18.31 2.58 -10.61
CA ARG A 191 18.89 3.48 -11.64
C ARG A 191 18.07 3.35 -12.90
N THR A 192 16.86 3.91 -12.87
CA THR A 192 15.90 3.82 -13.97
C THR A 192 16.48 4.44 -15.25
N PHE A 193 16.44 3.69 -16.35
CA PHE A 193 16.96 4.09 -17.68
C PHE A 193 18.46 4.38 -17.73
N ASP A 194 19.23 4.08 -16.70
CA ASP A 194 20.70 4.23 -16.68
C ASP A 194 21.39 2.97 -17.24
N ALA A 195 22.49 3.14 -17.94
CA ALA A 195 23.27 2.02 -18.47
C ALA A 195 23.90 1.15 -17.35
N GLY A 196 24.09 1.71 -16.15
CA GLY A 196 24.52 1.00 -14.95
C GLY A 196 23.36 0.46 -14.11
N ALA A 197 22.15 0.31 -14.66
CA ALA A 197 21.02 -0.30 -13.95
C ALA A 197 21.31 -1.77 -13.64
N GLU A 198 21.20 -2.15 -12.37
CA GLU A 198 21.56 -3.49 -11.86
C GLU A 198 20.45 -4.13 -11.02
N GLY A 199 19.25 -3.55 -11.05
CA GLY A 199 18.10 -4.04 -10.29
C GLY A 199 17.36 -2.94 -9.54
N VAL A 200 16.48 -3.34 -8.63
CA VAL A 200 15.57 -2.48 -7.89
C VAL A 200 16.07 -2.27 -6.46
N GLY A 201 16.17 -1.03 -6.02
CA GLY A 201 16.38 -0.68 -4.61
C GLY A 201 15.06 -0.79 -3.83
N ALA A 202 15.14 -1.26 -2.59
CA ALA A 202 13.96 -1.34 -1.72
C ALA A 202 13.53 0.05 -1.22
N GLY A 203 12.24 0.22 -0.96
CA GLY A 203 11.70 1.46 -0.42
C GLY A 203 10.40 1.25 0.35
N GLU A 204 10.18 2.15 1.28
CA GLU A 204 8.93 2.27 2.03
C GLU A 204 8.13 3.46 1.52
N GLY A 205 6.83 3.41 1.69
CA GLY A 205 5.96 4.51 1.34
C GLY A 205 4.50 4.14 1.45
N ALA A 206 3.66 5.15 1.33
CA ALA A 206 2.22 5.01 1.17
C ALA A 206 1.72 6.00 0.13
N ALA A 207 0.72 5.58 -0.63
CA ALA A 207 0.00 6.45 -1.54
C ALA A 207 -1.49 6.13 -1.45
N VAL A 208 -2.31 7.18 -1.40
CA VAL A 208 -3.77 7.05 -1.40
C VAL A 208 -4.35 8.10 -2.33
N PHE A 209 -5.32 7.69 -3.13
CA PHE A 209 -6.05 8.52 -4.08
C PHE A 209 -7.52 8.52 -3.73
N LEU A 210 -8.16 9.69 -3.78
CA LEU A 210 -9.60 9.80 -3.78
C LEU A 210 -10.07 10.00 -5.24
N LEU A 211 -10.88 9.09 -5.72
CA LEU A 211 -11.40 9.07 -7.09
C LEU A 211 -12.89 9.41 -7.11
N LYS A 212 -13.30 10.13 -8.14
CA LYS A 212 -14.68 10.52 -8.37
C LYS A 212 -14.94 10.63 -9.87
N PRO A 213 -16.13 10.35 -10.39
CA PRO A 213 -16.47 10.63 -11.77
C PRO A 213 -16.22 12.11 -12.12
N LEU A 214 -15.60 12.37 -13.26
CA LEU A 214 -15.14 13.73 -13.64
C LEU A 214 -16.30 14.74 -13.66
N ASP A 215 -17.45 14.36 -14.20
CA ASP A 215 -18.63 15.21 -14.26
C ASP A 215 -19.16 15.57 -12.85
N ALA A 216 -19.09 14.63 -11.91
CA ALA A 216 -19.45 14.86 -10.51
C ALA A 216 -18.43 15.79 -9.84
N ALA A 217 -17.13 15.55 -10.03
CA ALA A 217 -16.07 16.40 -9.48
C ALA A 217 -16.18 17.86 -9.99
N LEU A 218 -16.50 18.05 -11.28
CA LEU A 218 -16.71 19.37 -11.86
C LEU A 218 -17.96 20.07 -11.30
N ARG A 219 -19.07 19.34 -11.13
CA ARG A 219 -20.31 19.90 -10.50
C ARG A 219 -20.08 20.35 -9.07
N ASP A 220 -19.30 19.57 -8.32
CA ASP A 220 -19.06 19.80 -6.89
C ASP A 220 -17.88 20.77 -6.65
N HIS A 221 -17.25 21.26 -7.71
CA HIS A 221 -16.11 22.18 -7.69
C HIS A 221 -14.89 21.61 -6.97
N ASP A 222 -14.66 20.29 -7.07
CA ASP A 222 -13.52 19.62 -6.47
C ASP A 222 -12.19 20.08 -7.07
N ALA A 223 -11.13 20.05 -6.24
CA ALA A 223 -9.76 20.25 -6.70
C ALA A 223 -9.27 18.98 -7.42
N ILE A 224 -9.13 19.04 -8.74
CA ILE A 224 -8.75 17.90 -9.59
C ILE A 224 -7.25 17.94 -9.86
N HIS A 225 -6.49 16.99 -9.29
CA HIS A 225 -5.06 16.86 -9.56
C HIS A 225 -4.77 16.24 -10.93
N ALA A 226 -5.55 15.24 -11.32
CA ALA A 226 -5.40 14.55 -12.60
C ALA A 226 -6.70 13.84 -12.99
N VAL A 227 -6.81 13.48 -14.27
CA VAL A 227 -7.89 12.65 -14.80
C VAL A 227 -7.29 11.33 -15.27
N ILE A 228 -7.96 10.21 -14.95
CA ILE A 228 -7.63 8.86 -15.45
C ILE A 228 -8.55 8.55 -16.62
N PRO A 229 -8.12 8.77 -17.87
CA PRO A 229 -9.00 8.60 -19.03
C PRO A 229 -9.21 7.13 -19.38
N GLY A 230 -8.30 6.22 -18.98
CA GLY A 230 -8.40 4.80 -19.22
C GLY A 230 -7.42 3.99 -18.38
N SER A 231 -7.75 2.75 -18.18
CA SER A 231 -6.90 1.79 -17.48
C SER A 231 -7.08 0.39 -18.04
N ALA A 232 -6.09 -0.47 -17.86
CA ALA A 232 -6.17 -1.88 -18.21
C ALA A 232 -5.32 -2.74 -17.29
N VAL A 233 -5.66 -4.01 -17.18
CA VAL A 233 -4.87 -5.05 -16.53
C VAL A 233 -4.81 -6.28 -17.42
N ASN A 234 -3.72 -7.03 -17.35
CA ASN A 234 -3.56 -8.35 -17.96
C ASN A 234 -2.62 -9.22 -17.10
N GLN A 235 -2.22 -10.35 -17.63
CA GLN A 235 -1.21 -11.25 -17.09
C GLN A 235 -0.13 -11.50 -18.12
N ASP A 236 1.10 -11.68 -17.66
CA ASP A 236 2.26 -11.99 -18.51
C ASP A 236 2.11 -13.34 -19.23
N GLY A 237 1.32 -14.26 -18.67
CA GLY A 237 1.18 -15.60 -19.19
C GLY A 237 2.49 -16.38 -19.13
N LYS A 238 2.78 -17.17 -20.15
CA LYS A 238 4.02 -17.96 -20.24
C LYS A 238 5.16 -17.10 -20.80
N SER A 239 6.20 -16.89 -19.99
CA SER A 239 7.46 -16.26 -20.38
C SER A 239 8.63 -17.24 -20.23
N SER A 240 9.87 -16.77 -20.23
CA SER A 240 11.07 -17.63 -20.05
C SER A 240 11.15 -18.27 -18.66
N SER A 241 10.57 -17.64 -17.64
CA SER A 241 10.41 -18.18 -16.28
C SER A 241 9.22 -17.49 -15.60
N MET A 242 8.76 -18.04 -14.46
CA MET A 242 7.65 -17.45 -13.70
C MET A 242 7.92 -16.02 -13.21
N ALA A 243 9.17 -15.66 -12.97
CA ALA A 243 9.59 -14.35 -12.52
C ALA A 243 10.03 -13.40 -13.66
N ALA A 244 10.17 -13.92 -14.89
CA ALA A 244 10.63 -13.11 -16.03
C ALA A 244 9.45 -12.34 -16.64
N PRO A 245 9.59 -11.01 -16.85
CA PRO A 245 8.55 -10.23 -17.49
C PRO A 245 8.36 -10.65 -18.96
N ASN A 246 7.13 -10.47 -19.45
CA ASN A 246 6.78 -10.67 -20.86
C ASN A 246 6.59 -9.29 -21.56
N PRO A 247 7.55 -8.86 -22.39
CA PRO A 247 7.46 -7.57 -23.07
C PRO A 247 6.23 -7.42 -23.99
N GLU A 248 5.78 -8.49 -24.60
CA GLU A 248 4.59 -8.49 -25.48
C GLU A 248 3.32 -8.24 -24.67
N ALA A 249 3.18 -8.90 -23.49
CA ALA A 249 2.06 -8.69 -22.60
C ALA A 249 2.07 -7.26 -22.03
N GLN A 250 3.26 -6.71 -21.73
CA GLN A 250 3.38 -5.31 -21.28
C GLN A 250 2.98 -4.34 -22.38
N ALA A 251 3.43 -4.53 -23.62
CA ALA A 251 3.01 -3.71 -24.74
C ALA A 251 1.49 -3.77 -24.97
N GLU A 252 0.91 -4.99 -24.87
CA GLU A 252 -0.54 -5.17 -25.04
C GLU A 252 -1.34 -4.45 -23.94
N VAL A 253 -0.94 -4.48 -22.68
CA VAL A 253 -1.69 -3.80 -21.61
C VAL A 253 -1.62 -2.28 -21.73
N ILE A 254 -0.47 -1.74 -22.16
CA ILE A 254 -0.31 -0.30 -22.44
C ILE A 254 -1.24 0.11 -23.59
N ASP A 255 -1.22 -0.63 -24.69
CA ASP A 255 -2.05 -0.38 -25.86
C ASP A 255 -3.56 -0.49 -25.53
N ARG A 256 -3.95 -1.46 -24.72
CA ARG A 256 -5.33 -1.60 -24.21
C ARG A 256 -5.74 -0.42 -23.33
N ALA A 257 -4.87 0.05 -22.44
CA ALA A 257 -5.15 1.22 -21.61
C ALA A 257 -5.31 2.49 -22.48
N ALA A 258 -4.46 2.67 -23.49
CA ALA A 258 -4.54 3.78 -24.44
C ALA A 258 -5.84 3.73 -25.24
N ARG A 259 -6.23 2.56 -25.78
CA ARG A 259 -7.54 2.40 -26.44
C ARG A 259 -8.71 2.75 -25.54
N ASN A 260 -8.70 2.28 -24.27
CA ASN A 260 -9.74 2.61 -23.32
C ASN A 260 -9.79 4.11 -22.98
N ALA A 261 -8.65 4.79 -23.08
CA ALA A 261 -8.53 6.23 -22.90
C ALA A 261 -8.91 7.05 -24.15
N GLY A 262 -9.12 6.40 -25.30
CA GLY A 262 -9.34 7.08 -26.58
C GLY A 262 -8.13 7.83 -27.10
N VAL A 263 -6.91 7.44 -26.71
CA VAL A 263 -5.65 8.05 -27.16
C VAL A 263 -4.88 7.09 -28.08
N SER A 264 -4.15 7.65 -29.04
CA SER A 264 -3.21 6.92 -29.88
C SER A 264 -1.82 6.98 -29.26
N LEU A 265 -1.12 5.83 -29.22
CA LEU A 265 0.29 5.74 -28.86
C LEU A 265 1.20 6.06 -30.02
#